data_d32bad50e05f2b0562055dfd2405d24a
#
_entry.id   d32bad50e05f2b0562055dfd2405d24a
#
_cell.length_a   1.000
_cell.length_b   1.000
_cell.length_c   1.000
_cell.angle_alpha   90.00
_cell.angle_beta   90.00
_cell.angle_gamma   90.00
#
_symmetry.space_group_name_H-M   'P 1'
#
loop_
_entity.id
_entity.type
_entity.pdbx_description
1 polymer ?
#
loop_
_entity_poly.entity_id
_entity_poly.type
_entity_poly.pdbx_seq_one_letter_code
_entity_poly.pdbx_strand_id
1 'polypeptide(L)'
;IYQTAHQLLTQRAGGWPLTMFLTPEDQAPFFGGTYFPREPRSGLPGFKDLLLNVSQFYKSNRDAIKEQNESLIRALSMLQPQGAGNDAVMSAEPLELARRQLTQIYDAREGGFGSAPKFPHPTNIERLLRDYATSTASGRSDTNVLEMALFTLRKMALGGIYDQLGGGFYRYSVDERWMIPHFEKMLYDNGPLLTLYSDAWQITRDPLFEKVALETADWVIREMQSLEGGFYSTLDADSGGMEGKFYVWSREEVSDLLSTNENQLVARYFGLDRDANFEGKWHLHVACDIGAAAQALGATDTEAHTLLKDARRKLFEARNGRIRPGRDEKILTSWNGLMIKGMATAGRIFEHRDYVDAAERALDFVRKTLWRDRRLLATYKDGKAHLNAYLDDYAFMIDAILTLLEARWRDGDLPFAIQLADVLLDAFQDNEQGGFFFTSDDHEQLIQRSKPLMDDALPAGNGIAAYALGRLGHITGETRYLDSAECALRASYPSIERSPATHNALLLALEEYLQPPQTIILRGQRETLQPWRERCLERFAPRRLTLTIPTGATDLPGVLGEQSPNGEAVAYVCEGHECSAPIESLDALAERLKDL
;
A
#
# COMPACT_ATOMS: atom_id res chain seq x y z
N ILE A 1 -12.03 -8.74 14.52
CA ILE A 1 -12.93 -9.06 15.65
C ILE A 1 -12.45 -10.31 16.37
N TYR A 2 -12.40 -11.49 15.72
CA TYR A 2 -12.12 -12.77 16.41
C TYR A 2 -10.68 -12.92 16.90
N GLN A 3 -9.67 -12.29 16.29
CA GLN A 3 -8.32 -12.22 16.86
C GLN A 3 -8.30 -11.46 18.19
N THR A 4 -8.98 -10.32 18.25
CA THR A 4 -9.12 -9.52 19.48
C THR A 4 -9.91 -10.28 20.54
N ALA A 5 -11.00 -10.94 20.14
CA ALA A 5 -11.78 -11.79 21.05
C ALA A 5 -10.94 -12.95 21.60
N HIS A 6 -10.13 -13.61 20.76
CA HIS A 6 -9.19 -14.65 21.21
C HIS A 6 -8.20 -14.11 22.25
N GLN A 7 -7.60 -12.94 21.99
CA GLN A 7 -6.67 -12.31 22.94
C GLN A 7 -7.33 -11.98 24.28
N LEU A 8 -8.57 -11.47 24.26
CA LEU A 8 -9.33 -11.18 25.48
C LEU A 8 -9.67 -12.46 26.26
N LEU A 9 -10.06 -13.53 25.57
CA LEU A 9 -10.43 -14.81 26.19
C LEU A 9 -9.24 -15.57 26.76
N THR A 10 -8.10 -15.55 26.05
CA THR A 10 -6.95 -16.40 26.38
C THR A 10 -5.81 -15.66 27.06
N GLN A 11 -5.81 -14.32 27.07
CA GLN A 11 -4.72 -13.43 27.51
C GLN A 11 -3.40 -13.70 26.76
N ARG A 12 -3.51 -14.21 25.53
CA ARG A 12 -2.37 -14.51 24.65
C ARG A 12 -2.56 -13.83 23.32
N ALA A 13 -1.46 -13.45 22.68
CA ALA A 13 -1.50 -12.94 21.32
C ALA A 13 -2.19 -13.95 20.39
N GLY A 14 -2.97 -13.45 19.46
CA GLY A 14 -3.54 -14.26 18.38
C GLY A 14 -2.47 -14.76 17.41
N GLY A 15 -2.88 -15.52 16.42
CA GLY A 15 -2.01 -16.06 15.38
C GLY A 15 -2.81 -16.79 14.31
N TRP A 16 -2.12 -17.29 13.31
CA TRP A 16 -2.72 -18.07 12.24
C TRP A 16 -2.16 -19.50 12.23
N PRO A 17 -3.02 -20.54 11.99
CA PRO A 17 -4.47 -20.45 11.80
C PRO A 17 -5.19 -20.05 13.10
N LEU A 18 -6.38 -19.45 12.97
CA LEU A 18 -7.27 -19.16 14.11
C LEU A 18 -8.52 -20.03 14.02
N THR A 19 -8.82 -20.75 15.09
CA THR A 19 -10.06 -21.53 15.25
C THR A 19 -10.86 -20.95 16.41
N MET A 20 -12.10 -20.50 16.14
CA MET A 20 -13.01 -19.98 17.16
C MET A 20 -14.30 -20.81 17.17
N PHE A 21 -14.81 -21.08 18.38
CA PHE A 21 -16.08 -21.74 18.61
C PHE A 21 -17.10 -20.71 19.07
N LEU A 22 -18.19 -20.61 18.33
CA LEU A 22 -19.20 -19.56 18.47
C LEU A 22 -20.51 -20.15 18.98
N THR A 23 -21.24 -19.37 19.75
CA THR A 23 -22.64 -19.67 20.06
C THR A 23 -23.48 -19.55 18.79
N PRO A 24 -24.40 -20.50 18.50
CA PRO A 24 -25.21 -20.45 17.28
C PRO A 24 -26.20 -19.30 17.24
N GLU A 25 -26.60 -18.79 18.38
CA GLU A 25 -27.64 -17.79 18.53
C GLU A 25 -27.18 -16.39 18.16
N ASP A 26 -25.98 -16.02 18.59
CA ASP A 26 -25.43 -14.64 18.48
C ASP A 26 -24.03 -14.58 17.90
N GLN A 27 -23.47 -15.76 17.53
CA GLN A 27 -22.11 -15.89 16.97
C GLN A 27 -20.99 -15.35 17.88
N ALA A 28 -21.28 -15.17 19.17
CA ALA A 28 -20.30 -14.75 20.14
C ALA A 28 -19.30 -15.87 20.46
N PRO A 29 -17.98 -15.60 20.49
CA PRO A 29 -16.97 -16.64 20.69
C PRO A 29 -16.82 -16.98 22.17
N PHE A 30 -16.89 -18.27 22.50
CA PHE A 30 -16.75 -18.77 23.88
C PHE A 30 -15.46 -19.58 24.09
N PHE A 31 -14.83 -20.05 23.03
CA PHE A 31 -13.57 -20.79 23.09
C PHE A 31 -12.80 -20.60 21.78
N GLY A 32 -11.46 -20.70 21.83
CA GLY A 32 -10.63 -20.60 20.64
C GLY A 32 -9.17 -20.96 20.88
N GLY A 33 -8.43 -21.08 19.78
CA GLY A 33 -6.99 -21.30 19.77
C GLY A 33 -6.42 -21.15 18.38
N THR A 34 -5.10 -21.10 18.28
CA THR A 34 -4.43 -20.87 16.99
C THR A 34 -4.19 -22.14 16.20
N TYR A 35 -3.71 -23.20 16.84
CA TYR A 35 -3.39 -24.45 16.18
C TYR A 35 -3.84 -25.65 17.02
N PHE A 36 -4.45 -26.62 16.36
CA PHE A 36 -4.82 -27.90 16.96
C PHE A 36 -4.34 -29.05 16.06
N PRO A 37 -3.50 -29.98 16.58
CA PRO A 37 -3.03 -31.10 15.80
C PRO A 37 -4.15 -32.09 15.50
N ARG A 38 -4.03 -32.85 14.42
CA ARG A 38 -5.00 -33.92 14.06
C ARG A 38 -5.08 -34.99 15.16
N GLU A 39 -3.93 -35.43 15.63
CA GLU A 39 -3.74 -36.40 16.70
C GLU A 39 -3.04 -35.74 17.90
N PRO A 40 -3.22 -36.25 19.13
CA PRO A 40 -2.56 -35.66 20.30
C PRO A 40 -1.05 -35.57 20.11
N ARG A 41 -0.49 -34.36 20.31
CA ARG A 41 0.96 -34.12 20.13
C ARG A 41 1.45 -33.01 21.06
N SER A 42 2.62 -33.22 21.67
CA SER A 42 3.30 -32.18 22.48
C SER A 42 2.42 -31.55 23.59
N GLY A 43 1.55 -32.37 24.23
CA GLY A 43 0.66 -31.91 25.29
C GLY A 43 -0.63 -31.22 24.81
N LEU A 44 -0.82 -31.11 23.48
CA LEU A 44 -2.07 -30.62 22.88
C LEU A 44 -3.01 -31.80 22.58
N PRO A 45 -4.34 -31.67 22.84
CA PRO A 45 -5.31 -32.68 22.45
C PRO A 45 -5.44 -32.76 20.93
N GLY A 46 -5.83 -33.92 20.43
CA GLY A 46 -6.21 -34.08 19.02
C GLY A 46 -7.47 -33.28 18.70
N PHE A 47 -7.59 -32.77 17.47
CA PHE A 47 -8.72 -31.91 17.07
C PHE A 47 -10.08 -32.59 17.26
N LYS A 48 -10.20 -33.90 17.02
CA LYS A 48 -11.43 -34.66 17.26
C LYS A 48 -11.83 -34.65 18.74
N ASP A 49 -10.87 -34.89 19.62
CA ASP A 49 -11.14 -34.91 21.07
C ASP A 49 -11.52 -33.51 21.57
N LEU A 50 -10.85 -32.49 21.03
CA LEU A 50 -11.20 -31.09 21.30
C LEU A 50 -12.65 -30.80 20.93
N LEU A 51 -13.09 -31.18 19.71
CA LEU A 51 -14.47 -30.97 19.25
C LEU A 51 -15.50 -31.61 20.21
N LEU A 52 -15.24 -32.85 20.65
CA LEU A 52 -16.11 -33.55 21.58
C LEU A 52 -16.18 -32.83 22.94
N ASN A 53 -15.02 -32.42 23.45
CA ASN A 53 -14.95 -31.70 24.74
C ASN A 53 -15.65 -30.34 24.67
N VAL A 54 -15.44 -29.57 23.61
CA VAL A 54 -16.10 -28.26 23.41
C VAL A 54 -17.59 -28.44 23.24
N SER A 55 -18.04 -29.45 22.49
CA SER A 55 -19.47 -29.75 22.34
C SER A 55 -20.12 -30.13 23.69
N GLN A 56 -19.45 -30.94 24.51
CA GLN A 56 -19.94 -31.31 25.84
C GLN A 56 -19.96 -30.11 26.77
N PHE A 57 -18.89 -29.32 26.78
CA PHE A 57 -18.80 -28.09 27.59
C PHE A 57 -19.93 -27.12 27.26
N TYR A 58 -20.15 -26.86 25.95
CA TYR A 58 -21.23 -25.99 25.49
C TYR A 58 -22.61 -26.46 25.96
N LYS A 59 -22.89 -27.77 25.90
CA LYS A 59 -24.18 -28.33 26.34
C LYS A 59 -24.39 -28.24 27.85
N SER A 60 -23.31 -28.37 28.64
CA SER A 60 -23.37 -28.43 30.10
C SER A 60 -23.25 -27.07 30.80
N ASN A 61 -22.76 -26.02 30.12
CA ASN A 61 -22.40 -24.75 30.74
C ASN A 61 -23.01 -23.52 30.05
N ARG A 62 -24.21 -23.65 29.49
CA ARG A 62 -24.84 -22.60 28.69
C ARG A 62 -24.94 -21.24 29.38
N ASP A 63 -25.36 -21.22 30.66
CA ASP A 63 -25.51 -19.97 31.40
C ASP A 63 -24.16 -19.28 31.64
N ALA A 64 -23.13 -20.03 32.02
CA ALA A 64 -21.77 -19.51 32.19
C ALA A 64 -21.18 -18.97 30.87
N ILE A 65 -21.44 -19.66 29.75
CA ILE A 65 -21.02 -19.19 28.41
C ILE A 65 -21.72 -17.87 28.07
N LYS A 66 -23.02 -17.77 28.36
CA LYS A 66 -23.77 -16.53 28.09
C LYS A 66 -23.20 -15.34 28.90
N GLU A 67 -22.95 -15.53 30.20
CA GLU A 67 -22.34 -14.49 31.04
C GLU A 67 -20.93 -14.07 30.54
N GLN A 68 -20.10 -15.07 30.16
CA GLN A 68 -18.78 -14.81 29.56
C GLN A 68 -18.92 -14.03 28.28
N ASN A 69 -19.83 -14.40 27.36
CA ASN A 69 -20.04 -13.73 26.09
C ASN A 69 -20.52 -12.28 26.26
N GLU A 70 -21.46 -12.03 27.18
CA GLU A 70 -21.89 -10.67 27.54
C GLU A 70 -20.72 -9.81 28.05
N SER A 71 -19.83 -10.39 28.85
CA SER A 71 -18.63 -9.71 29.36
C SER A 71 -17.64 -9.44 28.25
N LEU A 72 -17.44 -10.39 27.32
CA LEU A 72 -16.58 -10.23 26.16
C LEU A 72 -17.08 -9.15 25.20
N ILE A 73 -18.38 -9.12 24.90
CA ILE A 73 -18.99 -8.09 24.04
C ILE A 73 -18.83 -6.71 24.68
N ARG A 74 -19.04 -6.57 26.00
CA ARG A 74 -18.75 -5.31 26.70
C ARG A 74 -17.29 -4.90 26.60
N ALA A 75 -16.36 -5.83 26.78
CA ALA A 75 -14.93 -5.55 26.66
C ALA A 75 -14.54 -5.13 25.22
N LEU A 76 -15.08 -5.79 24.20
CA LEU A 76 -14.90 -5.41 22.79
C LEU A 76 -15.42 -3.99 22.52
N SER A 77 -16.60 -3.65 23.07
CA SER A 77 -17.18 -2.30 22.92
C SER A 77 -16.31 -1.21 23.56
N MET A 78 -15.65 -1.51 24.68
CA MET A 78 -14.73 -0.57 25.37
C MET A 78 -13.43 -0.33 24.56
N LEU A 79 -13.07 -1.21 23.66
CA LEU A 79 -11.91 -1.04 22.77
C LEU A 79 -12.22 -0.15 21.57
N GLN A 80 -13.48 0.21 21.35
CA GLN A 80 -13.85 1.15 20.30
C GLN A 80 -13.29 2.55 20.59
N PRO A 81 -12.89 3.30 19.56
CA PRO A 81 -12.47 4.68 19.70
C PRO A 81 -13.58 5.49 20.39
N GLN A 82 -13.24 6.12 21.49
CA GLN A 82 -14.13 7.00 22.25
C GLN A 82 -13.78 8.45 21.96
N GLY A 83 -14.06 9.00 20.84
CA GLY A 83 -13.68 10.31 20.35
C GLY A 83 -13.15 11.33 21.38
N ALA A 84 -12.27 12.21 20.97
CA ALA A 84 -11.64 13.23 21.82
C ALA A 84 -12.60 14.36 22.18
N GLY A 85 -13.86 14.29 22.16
CA GLY A 85 -14.77 15.41 22.37
C GLY A 85 -14.50 16.60 21.40
N ASN A 86 -15.48 17.47 21.21
CA ASN A 86 -15.38 18.58 20.24
C ASN A 86 -14.34 19.65 20.63
N ASP A 87 -13.86 19.69 21.86
CA ASP A 87 -12.95 20.73 22.38
C ASP A 87 -11.45 20.37 22.27
N ALA A 88 -11.11 19.13 21.84
CA ALA A 88 -9.70 18.74 21.69
C ALA A 88 -9.05 19.48 20.53
N VAL A 89 -7.95 20.18 20.81
CA VAL A 89 -7.14 20.87 19.82
C VAL A 89 -6.16 19.87 19.22
N MET A 90 -6.35 19.52 17.95
CA MET A 90 -5.40 18.68 17.22
C MET A 90 -4.12 19.47 16.91
N SER A 91 -2.96 18.86 17.11
CA SER A 91 -1.64 19.48 16.96
C SER A 91 -0.70 18.62 16.12
N ALA A 92 0.47 19.18 15.79
CA ALA A 92 1.53 18.46 15.08
C ALA A 92 2.37 17.53 15.99
N GLU A 93 2.15 17.51 17.31
CA GLU A 93 2.94 16.72 18.25
C GLU A 93 2.95 15.22 17.94
N PRO A 94 1.82 14.58 17.52
CA PRO A 94 1.83 13.19 17.11
C PRO A 94 2.73 12.90 15.90
N LEU A 95 2.88 13.82 14.96
CA LEU A 95 3.81 13.67 13.81
C LEU A 95 5.26 13.59 14.30
N GLU A 96 5.65 14.48 15.21
CA GLU A 96 6.99 14.48 15.82
C GLU A 96 7.24 13.23 16.69
N LEU A 97 6.22 12.77 17.40
CA LEU A 97 6.30 11.57 18.23
C LEU A 97 6.42 10.31 17.35
N ALA A 98 5.67 10.21 16.23
CA ALA A 98 5.79 9.13 15.28
C ALA A 98 7.21 9.02 14.74
N ARG A 99 7.80 10.14 14.31
CA ARG A 99 9.19 10.20 13.85
C ARG A 99 10.16 9.66 14.90
N ARG A 100 10.02 10.06 16.16
CA ARG A 100 10.85 9.56 17.27
C ARG A 100 10.67 8.05 17.50
N GLN A 101 9.43 7.57 17.49
CA GLN A 101 9.13 6.14 17.67
C GLN A 101 9.68 5.31 16.51
N LEU A 102 9.52 5.76 15.26
CA LEU A 102 10.08 5.08 14.08
C LEU A 102 11.62 5.01 14.17
N THR A 103 12.27 6.10 14.61
CA THR A 103 13.74 6.11 14.82
C THR A 103 14.18 5.09 15.89
N GLN A 104 13.39 4.88 16.95
CA GLN A 104 13.71 3.94 18.01
C GLN A 104 13.63 2.47 17.59
N ILE A 105 12.70 2.13 16.68
CA ILE A 105 12.51 0.75 16.19
C ILE A 105 13.24 0.47 14.87
N TYR A 106 13.90 1.49 14.31
CA TYR A 106 14.65 1.37 13.06
C TYR A 106 15.89 0.51 13.20
N ASP A 107 16.09 -0.41 12.27
CA ASP A 107 17.29 -1.22 12.16
C ASP A 107 18.38 -0.48 11.35
N ALA A 108 19.32 0.16 12.05
CA ALA A 108 20.38 0.93 11.41
C ALA A 108 21.41 0.06 10.65
N ARG A 109 21.42 -1.26 10.87
CA ARG A 109 22.35 -2.19 10.21
C ARG A 109 21.78 -2.74 8.90
N GLU A 110 20.53 -3.17 8.93
CA GLU A 110 19.92 -3.87 7.79
C GLU A 110 18.74 -3.08 7.18
N GLY A 111 18.41 -1.92 7.72
CA GLY A 111 17.25 -1.14 7.30
C GLY A 111 15.91 -1.78 7.72
N GLY A 112 14.84 -1.04 7.61
CA GLY A 112 13.50 -1.49 8.03
C GLY A 112 13.25 -1.33 9.53
N PHE A 113 12.19 -1.96 10.02
CA PHE A 113 11.68 -1.76 11.38
C PHE A 113 11.49 -3.10 12.08
N GLY A 114 11.92 -3.19 13.34
CA GLY A 114 11.82 -4.40 14.15
C GLY A 114 12.81 -5.50 13.76
N SER A 115 12.48 -6.75 14.14
CA SER A 115 13.28 -7.95 13.94
C SER A 115 12.58 -8.94 12.99
N ALA A 116 13.21 -10.08 12.72
CA ALA A 116 12.62 -11.15 11.90
C ALA A 116 11.39 -11.82 12.58
N PRO A 117 10.35 -12.22 11.80
CA PRO A 117 10.20 -11.99 10.37
C PRO A 117 10.02 -10.52 10.04
N LYS A 118 10.68 -10.04 8.98
CA LYS A 118 10.79 -8.62 8.67
C LYS A 118 9.87 -8.23 7.51
N PHE A 119 8.92 -7.34 7.79
CA PHE A 119 7.95 -6.83 6.82
C PHE A 119 8.40 -5.48 6.24
N PRO A 120 8.01 -5.15 5.00
CA PRO A 120 8.37 -3.87 4.36
C PRO A 120 7.85 -2.63 5.08
N HIS A 121 6.68 -2.69 5.71
CA HIS A 121 6.01 -1.56 6.38
C HIS A 121 5.96 -0.28 5.53
N PRO A 122 5.25 -0.29 4.37
CA PRO A 122 5.24 0.85 3.45
C PRO A 122 4.77 2.16 4.10
N THR A 123 3.80 2.11 5.02
CA THR A 123 3.28 3.30 5.72
C THR A 123 4.33 4.00 6.58
N ASN A 124 5.26 3.23 7.18
CA ASN A 124 6.39 3.79 7.93
C ASN A 124 7.37 4.53 7.02
N ILE A 125 7.68 3.94 5.86
CA ILE A 125 8.59 4.54 4.88
C ILE A 125 7.96 5.81 4.29
N GLU A 126 6.67 5.76 3.93
CA GLU A 126 5.92 6.93 3.45
C GLU A 126 5.96 8.08 4.47
N ARG A 127 5.73 7.78 5.76
CA ARG A 127 5.81 8.79 6.82
C ARG A 127 7.17 9.46 6.87
N LEU A 128 8.27 8.70 6.79
CA LEU A 128 9.62 9.27 6.80
C LEU A 128 9.90 10.15 5.58
N LEU A 129 9.47 9.76 4.37
CA LEU A 129 9.61 10.57 3.17
C LEU A 129 8.82 11.89 3.28
N ARG A 130 7.61 11.85 3.87
CA ARG A 130 6.80 13.05 4.10
C ARG A 130 7.41 13.95 5.18
N ASP A 131 7.97 13.38 6.25
CA ASP A 131 8.70 14.16 7.28
C ASP A 131 9.91 14.88 6.68
N TYR A 132 10.65 14.22 5.77
CA TYR A 132 11.72 14.86 5.01
C TYR A 132 11.19 16.03 4.17
N ALA A 133 10.11 15.84 3.41
CA ALA A 133 9.54 16.89 2.57
C ALA A 133 9.08 18.09 3.41
N THR A 134 8.39 17.85 4.53
CA THR A 134 7.92 18.90 5.45
C THR A 134 9.09 19.65 6.10
N SER A 135 10.14 18.93 6.53
CA SER A 135 11.34 19.55 7.11
C SER A 135 12.10 20.39 6.08
N THR A 136 12.15 19.94 4.83
CA THR A 136 12.81 20.66 3.73
C THR A 136 12.04 21.94 3.37
N ALA A 137 10.72 21.87 3.28
CA ALA A 137 9.87 23.05 3.06
C ALA A 137 10.02 24.09 4.21
N SER A 138 10.32 23.64 5.43
CA SER A 138 10.60 24.50 6.60
C SER A 138 12.05 24.98 6.67
N GLY A 139 12.89 24.71 5.68
CA GLY A 139 14.30 25.11 5.63
C GLY A 139 15.23 24.33 6.57
N ARG A 140 14.79 23.23 7.18
CA ARG A 140 15.57 22.42 8.14
C ARG A 140 16.16 21.14 7.58
N SER A 141 15.62 20.63 6.49
CA SER A 141 16.01 19.42 5.75
C SER A 141 16.56 18.28 6.63
N ASP A 142 15.67 17.48 7.23
CA ASP A 142 16.05 16.33 8.06
C ASP A 142 16.55 15.16 7.20
N THR A 143 17.86 15.16 6.92
CA THR A 143 18.50 14.13 6.10
C THR A 143 18.54 12.76 6.78
N ASN A 144 18.39 12.68 8.12
CA ASN A 144 18.41 11.40 8.83
C ASN A 144 17.16 10.58 8.56
N VAL A 145 15.97 11.19 8.55
CA VAL A 145 14.73 10.45 8.21
C VAL A 145 14.73 10.02 6.75
N LEU A 146 15.28 10.85 5.85
CA LEU A 146 15.47 10.47 4.45
C LEU A 146 16.39 9.25 4.32
N GLU A 147 17.54 9.26 5.00
CA GLU A 147 18.49 8.15 4.97
C GLU A 147 17.86 6.85 5.48
N MET A 148 17.08 6.89 6.56
CA MET A 148 16.35 5.73 7.08
C MET A 148 15.42 5.11 6.01
N ALA A 149 14.67 5.95 5.30
CA ALA A 149 13.78 5.50 4.23
C ALA A 149 14.55 4.93 3.04
N LEU A 150 15.52 5.68 2.52
CA LEU A 150 16.30 5.30 1.33
C LEU A 150 17.17 4.06 1.58
N PHE A 151 17.80 3.95 2.76
CA PHE A 151 18.59 2.78 3.12
C PHE A 151 17.72 1.53 3.22
N THR A 152 16.52 1.63 3.81
CA THR A 152 15.55 0.52 3.84
C THR A 152 15.16 0.08 2.44
N LEU A 153 14.77 1.01 1.58
CA LEU A 153 14.41 0.71 0.19
C LEU A 153 15.58 0.09 -0.57
N ARG A 154 16.80 0.60 -0.39
CA ARG A 154 18.03 0.05 -1.01
C ARG A 154 18.31 -1.39 -0.54
N LYS A 155 18.19 -1.65 0.76
CA LYS A 155 18.41 -3.00 1.32
C LYS A 155 17.38 -4.00 0.78
N MET A 156 16.12 -3.61 0.69
CA MET A 156 15.09 -4.46 0.08
C MET A 156 15.35 -4.68 -1.42
N ALA A 157 15.70 -3.64 -2.17
CA ALA A 157 15.98 -3.73 -3.62
C ALA A 157 17.16 -4.67 -3.95
N LEU A 158 18.17 -4.68 -3.11
CA LEU A 158 19.37 -5.52 -3.30
C LEU A 158 19.23 -6.91 -2.63
N GLY A 159 18.27 -7.06 -1.72
CA GLY A 159 17.98 -8.31 -1.02
C GLY A 159 17.25 -9.34 -1.85
N GLY A 160 17.03 -10.52 -1.24
CA GLY A 160 16.23 -11.57 -1.83
C GLY A 160 14.73 -11.37 -1.66
N ILE A 161 14.29 -10.37 -0.89
CA ILE A 161 12.87 -9.99 -0.84
C ILE A 161 12.37 -9.39 -2.16
N TYR A 162 13.29 -8.94 -3.03
CA TYR A 162 13.00 -8.48 -4.39
C TYR A 162 13.35 -9.57 -5.40
N ASP A 163 12.46 -9.88 -6.34
CA ASP A 163 12.75 -10.84 -7.42
C ASP A 163 13.73 -10.24 -8.44
N GLN A 164 14.99 -10.60 -8.31
CA GLN A 164 16.10 -10.06 -9.09
C GLN A 164 16.03 -10.35 -10.61
N LEU A 165 15.16 -11.24 -11.05
CA LEU A 165 14.95 -11.58 -12.46
C LEU A 165 13.64 -11.05 -13.02
N GLY A 166 12.54 -11.24 -12.29
CA GLY A 166 11.20 -10.97 -12.80
C GLY A 166 10.55 -9.69 -12.30
N GLY A 167 11.13 -9.05 -11.29
CA GLY A 167 10.54 -7.89 -10.63
C GLY A 167 9.44 -8.25 -9.63
N GLY A 168 9.02 -7.27 -8.86
CA GLY A 168 8.06 -7.41 -7.78
C GLY A 168 8.66 -7.96 -6.48
N PHE A 169 7.99 -7.64 -5.37
CA PHE A 169 8.42 -7.96 -4.02
C PHE A 169 7.65 -9.14 -3.46
N TYR A 170 8.36 -9.99 -2.73
CA TYR A 170 7.76 -11.01 -1.88
C TYR A 170 7.23 -10.38 -0.59
N ARG A 171 6.37 -11.10 0.11
CA ARG A 171 5.55 -10.61 1.22
C ARG A 171 6.37 -10.13 2.41
N TYR A 172 7.32 -10.94 2.89
CA TYR A 172 8.21 -10.62 4.01
C TYR A 172 9.48 -11.45 3.95
N SER A 173 10.51 -11.02 4.67
CA SER A 173 11.74 -11.80 4.88
C SER A 173 11.64 -12.61 6.17
N VAL A 174 12.04 -13.88 6.11
CA VAL A 174 12.11 -14.76 7.29
C VAL A 174 13.33 -14.44 8.17
N ASP A 175 14.28 -13.67 7.65
CA ASP A 175 15.49 -13.21 8.34
C ASP A 175 15.56 -11.68 8.43
N GLU A 176 16.48 -11.16 9.23
CA GLU A 176 16.65 -9.72 9.48
C GLU A 176 17.32 -8.96 8.32
N ARG A 177 17.95 -9.68 7.35
CA ARG A 177 18.81 -9.11 6.31
C ARG A 177 18.13 -8.96 4.95
N TRP A 178 16.83 -9.21 4.87
CA TRP A 178 16.07 -9.21 3.63
C TRP A 178 16.50 -10.29 2.62
N MET A 179 17.14 -11.38 3.11
CA MET A 179 17.78 -12.37 2.26
C MET A 179 16.82 -13.45 1.77
N ILE A 180 16.13 -14.12 2.69
CA ILE A 180 15.23 -15.22 2.35
C ILE A 180 13.80 -14.81 2.59
N PRO A 181 12.97 -14.72 1.53
CA PRO A 181 11.58 -14.34 1.68
C PRO A 181 10.69 -15.55 2.00
N HIS A 182 9.50 -15.28 2.52
CA HIS A 182 8.34 -16.11 2.24
C HIS A 182 7.89 -15.77 0.80
N PHE A 183 7.89 -16.77 -0.09
CA PHE A 183 7.87 -16.56 -1.54
C PHE A 183 6.53 -16.13 -2.14
N GLU A 184 5.51 -15.83 -1.34
CA GLU A 184 4.29 -15.16 -1.81
C GLU A 184 4.58 -13.77 -2.35
N LYS A 185 3.88 -13.38 -3.44
CA LYS A 185 3.86 -11.99 -3.92
C LYS A 185 2.45 -11.44 -3.84
N MET A 186 2.23 -10.49 -2.93
CA MET A 186 0.93 -9.90 -2.69
C MET A 186 0.75 -8.61 -3.50
N LEU A 187 -0.44 -8.42 -4.09
CA LEU A 187 -0.75 -7.20 -4.82
C LEU A 187 -0.67 -5.97 -3.91
N TYR A 188 -1.19 -6.09 -2.69
CA TYR A 188 -1.25 -4.99 -1.71
C TYR A 188 0.11 -4.52 -1.20
N ASP A 189 1.14 -5.35 -1.22
CA ASP A 189 2.52 -4.94 -0.89
C ASP A 189 3.15 -4.19 -2.05
N ASN A 190 2.95 -4.69 -3.27
CA ASN A 190 3.62 -4.20 -4.46
C ASN A 190 3.10 -2.84 -4.94
N GLY A 191 1.82 -2.52 -4.74
CA GLY A 191 1.26 -1.21 -5.06
C GLY A 191 1.90 -0.06 -4.25
N PRO A 192 1.87 -0.10 -2.92
CA PRO A 192 2.54 0.89 -2.07
C PRO A 192 4.06 0.93 -2.28
N LEU A 193 4.73 -0.21 -2.44
CA LEU A 193 6.17 -0.22 -2.72
C LEU A 193 6.49 0.44 -4.06
N LEU A 194 5.69 0.21 -5.10
CA LEU A 194 5.85 0.89 -6.39
C LEU A 194 5.77 2.42 -6.24
N THR A 195 4.83 2.92 -5.44
CA THR A 195 4.74 4.34 -5.09
C THR A 195 6.04 4.82 -4.43
N LEU A 196 6.51 4.12 -3.39
CA LEU A 196 7.68 4.52 -2.61
C LEU A 196 8.98 4.52 -3.42
N TYR A 197 9.20 3.55 -4.31
CA TYR A 197 10.36 3.53 -5.19
C TYR A 197 10.31 4.64 -6.22
N SER A 198 9.13 4.99 -6.73
CA SER A 198 8.93 6.12 -7.62
C SER A 198 9.23 7.45 -6.93
N ASP A 199 8.76 7.63 -5.69
CA ASP A 199 9.01 8.80 -4.86
C ASP A 199 10.50 8.92 -4.49
N ALA A 200 11.14 7.80 -4.10
CA ALA A 200 12.57 7.76 -3.79
C ALA A 200 13.42 8.15 -5.00
N TRP A 201 13.06 7.71 -6.20
CA TRP A 201 13.72 8.16 -7.43
C TRP A 201 13.47 9.65 -7.69
N GLN A 202 12.24 10.13 -7.47
CA GLN A 202 11.94 11.57 -7.66
C GLN A 202 12.80 12.45 -6.75
N ILE A 203 13.07 12.00 -5.51
CA ILE A 203 13.93 12.69 -4.54
C ILE A 203 15.40 12.63 -4.93
N THR A 204 15.90 11.46 -5.36
CA THR A 204 17.35 11.18 -5.42
C THR A 204 17.91 11.08 -6.83
N ARG A 205 17.08 10.76 -7.82
CA ARG A 205 17.47 10.36 -9.18
C ARG A 205 18.41 9.14 -9.22
N ASP A 206 18.36 8.29 -8.16
CA ASP A 206 19.14 7.06 -8.10
C ASP A 206 18.59 6.01 -9.08
N PRO A 207 19.39 5.53 -10.04
CA PRO A 207 18.96 4.56 -11.04
C PRO A 207 18.52 3.21 -10.48
N LEU A 208 18.91 2.88 -9.23
CA LEU A 208 18.44 1.67 -8.58
C LEU A 208 16.93 1.74 -8.31
N PHE A 209 16.45 2.87 -7.80
CA PHE A 209 15.02 3.06 -7.49
C PHE A 209 14.18 3.10 -8.75
N GLU A 210 14.66 3.75 -9.81
CA GLU A 210 14.03 3.73 -11.14
C GLU A 210 13.88 2.30 -11.66
N LYS A 211 14.99 1.54 -11.70
CA LYS A 211 15.00 0.15 -12.15
C LYS A 211 13.97 -0.69 -11.40
N VAL A 212 13.94 -0.60 -10.07
CA VAL A 212 13.04 -1.41 -9.24
C VAL A 212 11.58 -1.02 -9.46
N ALA A 213 11.28 0.28 -9.58
CA ALA A 213 9.94 0.75 -9.88
C ALA A 213 9.45 0.25 -11.24
N LEU A 214 10.25 0.43 -12.29
CA LEU A 214 9.89 -0.01 -13.65
C LEU A 214 9.74 -1.53 -13.73
N GLU A 215 10.69 -2.31 -13.20
CA GLU A 215 10.62 -3.79 -13.21
C GLU A 215 9.43 -4.30 -12.38
N THR A 216 9.03 -3.61 -11.30
CA THR A 216 7.83 -3.96 -10.51
C THR A 216 6.54 -3.66 -11.29
N ALA A 217 6.44 -2.50 -11.93
CA ALA A 217 5.29 -2.16 -12.77
C ALA A 217 5.15 -3.13 -13.97
N ASP A 218 6.26 -3.48 -14.62
CA ASP A 218 6.29 -4.45 -15.71
C ASP A 218 5.86 -5.85 -15.25
N TRP A 219 6.28 -6.27 -14.04
CA TRP A 219 5.81 -7.52 -13.43
C TRP A 219 4.29 -7.50 -13.21
N VAL A 220 3.74 -6.40 -12.70
CA VAL A 220 2.30 -6.23 -12.48
C VAL A 220 1.53 -6.40 -13.79
N ILE A 221 1.94 -5.72 -14.84
CA ILE A 221 1.28 -5.83 -16.16
C ILE A 221 1.38 -7.25 -16.72
N ARG A 222 2.56 -7.86 -16.63
CA ARG A 222 2.85 -9.16 -17.22
C ARG A 222 2.17 -10.33 -16.51
N GLU A 223 2.10 -10.29 -15.17
CA GLU A 223 1.71 -11.45 -14.36
C GLU A 223 0.45 -11.26 -13.55
N MET A 224 0.10 -10.01 -13.20
CA MET A 224 -1.02 -9.72 -12.30
C MET A 224 -2.22 -9.08 -12.99
N GLN A 225 -2.06 -8.45 -14.15
CA GLN A 225 -3.21 -7.83 -14.83
C GLN A 225 -4.01 -8.88 -15.61
N SER A 226 -5.32 -8.92 -15.36
CA SER A 226 -6.25 -9.78 -16.11
C SER A 226 -6.54 -9.21 -17.50
N LEU A 227 -7.03 -10.04 -18.40
CA LEU A 227 -7.47 -9.59 -19.72
C LEU A 227 -8.65 -8.62 -19.65
N GLU A 228 -9.43 -8.67 -18.57
CA GLU A 228 -10.57 -7.78 -18.33
C GLU A 228 -10.15 -6.43 -17.73
N GLY A 229 -8.88 -6.29 -17.29
CA GLY A 229 -8.27 -5.05 -16.81
C GLY A 229 -7.91 -5.03 -15.33
N GLY A 230 -8.67 -5.69 -14.45
CA GLY A 230 -8.38 -5.73 -13.02
C GLY A 230 -7.10 -6.51 -12.68
N PHE A 231 -6.53 -6.27 -11.50
CA PHE A 231 -5.34 -6.97 -11.03
C PHE A 231 -5.71 -8.13 -10.09
N TYR A 232 -5.10 -9.29 -10.32
CA TYR A 232 -5.21 -10.47 -9.45
C TYR A 232 -4.56 -10.24 -8.09
N SER A 233 -4.96 -11.05 -7.08
CA SER A 233 -4.58 -10.79 -5.69
C SER A 233 -3.18 -11.23 -5.29
N THR A 234 -2.75 -12.45 -5.69
CA THR A 234 -1.46 -12.98 -5.20
C THR A 234 -0.89 -14.09 -6.09
N LEU A 235 0.43 -14.27 -5.99
CA LEU A 235 1.13 -15.49 -6.40
C LEU A 235 1.50 -16.28 -5.14
N ASP A 236 1.25 -17.61 -5.17
CA ASP A 236 1.55 -18.54 -4.09
C ASP A 236 3.07 -18.63 -3.83
N ALA A 237 3.45 -18.97 -2.60
CA ALA A 237 4.83 -19.31 -2.26
C ALA A 237 5.29 -20.61 -2.92
N ASP A 238 4.35 -21.56 -3.10
CA ASP A 238 4.61 -22.90 -3.55
C ASP A 238 4.56 -23.05 -5.08
N SER A 239 5.46 -23.85 -5.59
CA SER A 239 5.45 -24.33 -6.97
C SER A 239 5.72 -25.83 -7.00
N GLY A 240 4.75 -26.59 -7.54
CA GLY A 240 4.83 -28.06 -7.54
C GLY A 240 4.96 -28.66 -6.13
N GLY A 241 4.30 -28.04 -5.14
CA GLY A 241 4.24 -28.51 -3.76
C GLY A 241 5.52 -28.22 -2.93
N MET A 242 6.38 -27.31 -3.37
CA MET A 242 7.59 -26.90 -2.66
C MET A 242 7.72 -25.38 -2.68
N GLU A 243 7.93 -24.77 -1.50
CA GLU A 243 8.13 -23.34 -1.37
C GLU A 243 9.40 -22.87 -2.11
N GLY A 244 9.31 -21.76 -2.81
CA GLY A 244 10.43 -21.12 -3.51
C GLY A 244 10.97 -21.85 -4.73
N LYS A 245 10.50 -23.06 -5.05
CA LYS A 245 11.05 -23.91 -6.13
C LYS A 245 11.15 -23.22 -7.48
N PHE A 246 10.19 -22.37 -7.82
CA PHE A 246 10.20 -21.61 -9.06
C PHE A 246 11.37 -20.61 -9.13
N TYR A 247 11.80 -20.05 -7.99
CA TYR A 247 12.70 -18.91 -7.89
C TYR A 247 14.16 -19.28 -7.64
N VAL A 248 14.42 -20.45 -7.03
CA VAL A 248 15.77 -20.88 -6.64
C VAL A 248 16.52 -21.58 -7.78
N TRP A 249 17.85 -21.57 -7.70
CA TRP A 249 18.75 -22.08 -8.73
C TRP A 249 19.78 -23.04 -8.14
N SER A 250 20.27 -23.99 -8.95
CA SER A 250 21.54 -24.66 -8.70
C SER A 250 22.65 -24.03 -9.55
N ARG A 251 23.91 -24.26 -9.18
CA ARG A 251 25.06 -23.79 -9.96
C ARG A 251 25.12 -24.43 -11.33
N GLU A 252 24.77 -25.71 -11.42
CA GLU A 252 24.73 -26.48 -12.65
C GLU A 252 23.70 -25.89 -13.61
N GLU A 253 22.47 -25.65 -13.13
CA GLU A 253 21.43 -25.00 -13.95
C GLU A 253 21.89 -23.66 -14.54
N VAL A 254 22.56 -22.83 -13.72
CA VAL A 254 23.05 -21.52 -14.18
C VAL A 254 24.22 -21.67 -15.16
N SER A 255 25.17 -22.59 -14.90
CA SER A 255 26.31 -22.79 -15.78
C SER A 255 25.94 -23.37 -17.15
N ASP A 256 24.88 -24.19 -17.21
CA ASP A 256 24.38 -24.77 -18.46
C ASP A 256 23.68 -23.74 -19.37
N LEU A 257 23.15 -22.67 -18.79
CA LEU A 257 22.42 -21.62 -19.49
C LEU A 257 23.30 -20.45 -19.96
N LEU A 258 24.43 -20.23 -19.27
CA LEU A 258 25.24 -19.03 -19.44
C LEU A 258 26.59 -19.34 -20.06
N SER A 259 27.15 -18.40 -20.83
CA SER A 259 28.56 -18.46 -21.22
C SER A 259 29.49 -18.37 -20.02
N THR A 260 30.76 -18.75 -20.18
CA THR A 260 31.74 -18.71 -19.10
C THR A 260 31.82 -17.34 -18.42
N ASN A 261 31.88 -16.25 -19.20
CA ASN A 261 31.98 -14.90 -18.66
C ASN A 261 30.69 -14.47 -17.93
N GLU A 262 29.50 -14.75 -18.51
CA GLU A 262 28.23 -14.50 -17.86
C GLU A 262 28.09 -15.27 -16.56
N ASN A 263 28.45 -16.56 -16.55
CA ASN A 263 28.37 -17.40 -15.36
C ASN A 263 29.29 -16.90 -14.24
N GLN A 264 30.54 -16.52 -14.56
CA GLN A 264 31.46 -15.96 -13.56
C GLN A 264 30.92 -14.63 -12.99
N LEU A 265 30.42 -13.74 -13.83
CA LEU A 265 29.81 -12.48 -13.41
C LEU A 265 28.59 -12.71 -12.51
N VAL A 266 27.66 -13.54 -12.95
CA VAL A 266 26.43 -13.88 -12.22
C VAL A 266 26.73 -14.56 -10.89
N ALA A 267 27.68 -15.53 -10.87
CA ALA A 267 28.09 -16.20 -9.65
C ALA A 267 28.60 -15.21 -8.60
N ARG A 268 29.41 -14.23 -9.02
CA ARG A 268 29.94 -13.20 -8.14
C ARG A 268 28.87 -12.18 -7.73
N TYR A 269 28.11 -11.68 -8.69
CA TYR A 269 27.11 -10.62 -8.51
C TYR A 269 25.93 -11.09 -7.65
N PHE A 270 25.42 -12.31 -7.89
CA PHE A 270 24.30 -12.89 -7.15
C PHE A 270 24.71 -13.86 -6.02
N GLY A 271 25.99 -14.00 -5.74
CA GLY A 271 26.48 -14.78 -4.62
C GLY A 271 26.45 -16.31 -4.80
N LEU A 272 26.36 -16.81 -6.05
CA LEU A 272 26.44 -18.25 -6.30
C LEU A 272 27.86 -18.81 -6.08
N ASP A 273 28.87 -17.96 -5.95
CA ASP A 273 30.25 -18.33 -5.56
C ASP A 273 30.40 -18.62 -4.04
N ARG A 274 29.33 -18.36 -3.25
CA ARG A 274 29.26 -18.58 -1.80
C ARG A 274 28.42 -19.84 -1.50
N ASP A 275 28.31 -20.18 -0.22
CA ASP A 275 27.42 -21.27 0.23
C ASP A 275 25.97 -21.02 -0.17
N ALA A 276 25.24 -22.12 -0.42
CA ALA A 276 23.82 -22.06 -0.73
C ALA A 276 23.05 -21.40 0.42
N ASN A 277 22.10 -20.52 0.07
CA ASN A 277 21.36 -19.73 1.05
C ASN A 277 19.95 -20.27 1.32
N PHE A 278 19.43 -21.21 0.52
CA PHE A 278 18.10 -21.79 0.70
C PHE A 278 18.06 -23.27 0.30
N GLU A 279 17.92 -24.19 1.26
CA GLU A 279 17.74 -25.65 1.06
C GLU A 279 18.72 -26.29 0.04
N GLY A 280 20.00 -25.89 0.13
CA GLY A 280 21.05 -26.40 -0.77
C GLY A 280 21.06 -25.77 -2.16
N LYS A 281 20.23 -24.76 -2.40
CA LYS A 281 20.14 -23.96 -3.62
C LYS A 281 20.37 -22.48 -3.34
N TRP A 282 20.40 -21.67 -4.40
CA TRP A 282 20.60 -20.21 -4.32
C TRP A 282 19.32 -19.48 -4.68
N HIS A 283 18.81 -18.70 -3.75
CA HIS A 283 17.88 -17.61 -4.01
C HIS A 283 18.67 -16.34 -4.31
N LEU A 284 18.36 -15.69 -5.43
CA LEU A 284 19.17 -14.60 -5.95
C LEU A 284 19.00 -13.31 -5.13
N HIS A 285 20.12 -12.67 -4.80
CA HIS A 285 20.23 -11.35 -4.19
C HIS A 285 21.48 -10.68 -4.72
N VAL A 286 21.60 -9.38 -4.63
CA VAL A 286 22.82 -8.67 -5.03
C VAL A 286 23.87 -8.81 -3.92
N ALA A 287 24.91 -9.62 -4.17
CA ALA A 287 25.94 -9.96 -3.21
C ALA A 287 27.14 -9.00 -3.21
N CYS A 288 27.34 -8.26 -4.28
CA CYS A 288 28.36 -7.21 -4.41
C CYS A 288 27.98 -6.20 -5.49
N ASP A 289 28.67 -5.06 -5.49
CA ASP A 289 28.55 -4.06 -6.53
C ASP A 289 29.00 -4.60 -7.90
N ILE A 290 28.37 -4.12 -9.00
CA ILE A 290 28.66 -4.58 -10.36
C ILE A 290 30.10 -4.25 -10.76
N GLY A 291 30.66 -3.10 -10.34
CA GLY A 291 32.05 -2.73 -10.58
C GLY A 291 33.04 -3.70 -9.92
N ALA A 292 32.73 -4.16 -8.70
CA ALA A 292 33.53 -5.18 -8.02
C ALA A 292 33.47 -6.54 -8.74
N ALA A 293 32.31 -6.90 -9.30
CA ALA A 293 32.16 -8.10 -10.12
C ALA A 293 32.91 -7.98 -11.45
N ALA A 294 32.83 -6.81 -12.12
CA ALA A 294 33.55 -6.49 -13.34
C ALA A 294 35.07 -6.58 -13.16
N GLN A 295 35.58 -5.97 -12.09
CA GLN A 295 37.01 -6.01 -11.76
C GLN A 295 37.53 -7.44 -11.57
N ALA A 296 36.77 -8.31 -10.92
CA ALA A 296 37.13 -9.71 -10.75
C ALA A 296 37.21 -10.49 -12.07
N LEU A 297 36.49 -10.06 -13.10
CA LEU A 297 36.54 -10.60 -14.46
C LEU A 297 37.60 -9.95 -15.35
N GLY A 298 38.18 -8.82 -14.95
CA GLY A 298 39.00 -7.98 -15.83
C GLY A 298 38.19 -7.31 -16.94
N ALA A 299 36.88 -7.12 -16.73
CA ALA A 299 35.96 -6.46 -17.65
C ALA A 299 35.74 -4.99 -17.28
N THR A 300 35.31 -4.19 -18.23
CA THR A 300 34.85 -2.82 -17.97
C THR A 300 33.42 -2.83 -17.40
N ASP A 301 33.01 -1.75 -16.73
CA ASP A 301 31.66 -1.61 -16.18
C ASP A 301 30.60 -1.76 -17.29
N THR A 302 30.83 -1.21 -18.48
CA THR A 302 29.90 -1.32 -19.62
C THR A 302 29.75 -2.76 -20.09
N GLU A 303 30.85 -3.51 -20.19
CA GLU A 303 30.82 -4.93 -20.54
C GLU A 303 30.10 -5.75 -19.48
N ALA A 304 30.36 -5.49 -18.19
CA ALA A 304 29.70 -6.17 -17.09
C ALA A 304 28.18 -5.91 -17.09
N HIS A 305 27.73 -4.69 -17.31
CA HIS A 305 26.30 -4.37 -17.42
C HIS A 305 25.64 -5.10 -18.60
N THR A 306 26.33 -5.19 -19.75
CA THR A 306 25.83 -5.93 -20.92
C THR A 306 25.72 -7.43 -20.63
N LEU A 307 26.79 -8.02 -20.06
CA LEU A 307 26.79 -9.43 -19.65
C LEU A 307 25.70 -9.74 -18.63
N LEU A 308 25.52 -8.87 -17.61
CA LEU A 308 24.47 -9.05 -16.61
C LEU A 308 23.07 -8.97 -17.20
N LYS A 309 22.83 -8.03 -18.11
CA LYS A 309 21.54 -7.89 -18.81
C LYS A 309 21.21 -9.13 -19.61
N ASP A 310 22.16 -9.66 -20.39
CA ASP A 310 21.98 -10.86 -21.20
C ASP A 310 21.80 -12.11 -20.34
N ALA A 311 22.59 -12.24 -19.28
CA ALA A 311 22.46 -13.35 -18.33
C ALA A 311 21.10 -13.34 -17.61
N ARG A 312 20.66 -12.19 -17.11
CA ARG A 312 19.33 -12.04 -16.48
C ARG A 312 18.20 -12.44 -17.44
N ARG A 313 18.29 -12.03 -18.73
CA ARG A 313 17.31 -12.40 -19.74
C ARG A 313 17.27 -13.92 -19.95
N LYS A 314 18.42 -14.59 -20.12
CA LYS A 314 18.51 -16.05 -20.31
C LYS A 314 17.96 -16.81 -19.11
N LEU A 315 18.30 -16.39 -17.89
CA LEU A 315 17.80 -16.98 -16.66
C LEU A 315 16.28 -16.78 -16.51
N PHE A 316 15.78 -15.59 -16.83
CA PHE A 316 14.36 -15.30 -16.79
C PHE A 316 13.57 -16.16 -17.80
N GLU A 317 14.05 -16.28 -19.03
CA GLU A 317 13.46 -17.13 -20.07
C GLU A 317 13.43 -18.61 -19.64
N ALA A 318 14.53 -19.12 -19.09
CA ALA A 318 14.61 -20.50 -18.58
C ALA A 318 13.65 -20.72 -17.40
N ARG A 319 13.58 -19.79 -16.45
CA ARG A 319 12.66 -19.84 -15.32
C ARG A 319 11.20 -19.89 -15.77
N ASN A 320 10.85 -19.15 -16.82
CA ASN A 320 9.48 -19.15 -17.35
C ASN A 320 9.03 -20.48 -17.92
N GLY A 321 9.94 -21.39 -18.23
CA GLY A 321 9.66 -22.78 -18.61
C GLY A 321 9.36 -23.72 -17.42
N ARG A 322 9.56 -23.27 -16.18
CA ARG A 322 9.27 -24.04 -14.97
C ARG A 322 7.77 -24.03 -14.63
N ILE A 323 7.36 -24.96 -13.77
CA ILE A 323 6.00 -24.93 -13.17
C ILE A 323 5.88 -23.64 -12.37
N ARG A 324 4.93 -22.79 -12.76
CA ARG A 324 4.69 -21.49 -12.09
C ARG A 324 4.03 -21.68 -10.73
N PRO A 325 4.24 -20.76 -9.78
CA PRO A 325 3.42 -20.64 -8.58
C PRO A 325 1.93 -20.52 -8.92
N GLY A 326 1.08 -21.02 -8.05
CA GLY A 326 -0.36 -20.80 -8.13
C GLY A 326 -0.68 -19.30 -8.10
N ARG A 327 -1.65 -18.86 -8.92
CA ARG A 327 -2.14 -17.48 -8.87
C ARG A 327 -3.56 -17.47 -8.30
N ASP A 328 -3.78 -16.71 -7.24
CA ASP A 328 -5.14 -16.46 -6.78
C ASP A 328 -5.76 -15.37 -7.66
N GLU A 329 -6.63 -15.79 -8.53
CA GLU A 329 -7.27 -14.94 -9.55
C GLU A 329 -8.47 -14.14 -9.02
N LYS A 330 -8.62 -14.02 -7.69
CA LYS A 330 -9.54 -13.04 -7.13
C LYS A 330 -9.05 -11.62 -7.46
N ILE A 331 -9.98 -10.77 -7.88
CA ILE A 331 -9.75 -9.34 -8.03
C ILE A 331 -10.44 -8.67 -6.84
N LEU A 332 -9.66 -8.15 -5.90
CA LEU A 332 -10.12 -7.51 -4.68
C LEU A 332 -10.11 -5.99 -4.87
N THR A 333 -11.23 -5.33 -4.56
CA THR A 333 -11.43 -3.90 -4.85
C THR A 333 -10.41 -3.03 -4.14
N SER A 334 -10.19 -3.22 -2.83
CA SER A 334 -9.21 -2.44 -2.04
C SER A 334 -7.78 -2.61 -2.54
N TRP A 335 -7.36 -3.86 -2.84
CA TRP A 335 -6.01 -4.11 -3.34
C TRP A 335 -5.79 -3.54 -4.74
N ASN A 336 -6.84 -3.52 -5.57
CA ASN A 336 -6.80 -2.83 -6.86
C ASN A 336 -6.67 -1.31 -6.67
N GLY A 337 -7.33 -0.71 -5.67
CA GLY A 337 -7.12 0.69 -5.32
C GLY A 337 -5.65 1.00 -5.04
N LEU A 338 -4.99 0.21 -4.18
CA LEU A 338 -3.57 0.39 -3.87
C LEU A 338 -2.67 0.24 -5.12
N MET A 339 -2.96 -0.74 -5.98
CA MET A 339 -2.16 -0.95 -7.20
C MET A 339 -2.43 0.12 -8.27
N ILE A 340 -3.67 0.58 -8.44
CA ILE A 340 -4.00 1.70 -9.34
C ILE A 340 -3.22 2.95 -8.91
N LYS A 341 -3.16 3.25 -7.61
CA LYS A 341 -2.34 4.35 -7.06
C LYS A 341 -0.86 4.19 -7.42
N GLY A 342 -0.29 2.99 -7.19
CA GLY A 342 1.11 2.71 -7.52
C GLY A 342 1.42 2.87 -9.01
N MET A 343 0.58 2.30 -9.87
CA MET A 343 0.75 2.38 -11.33
C MET A 343 0.56 3.81 -11.85
N ALA A 344 -0.40 4.56 -11.31
CA ALA A 344 -0.62 5.96 -11.64
C ALA A 344 0.56 6.84 -11.22
N THR A 345 1.11 6.61 -10.02
CA THR A 345 2.29 7.33 -9.51
C THR A 345 3.51 7.05 -10.38
N ALA A 346 3.81 5.79 -10.66
CA ALA A 346 4.92 5.41 -11.54
C ALA A 346 4.74 5.97 -12.95
N GLY A 347 3.55 5.84 -13.53
CA GLY A 347 3.24 6.37 -14.85
C GLY A 347 3.36 7.89 -14.95
N ARG A 348 3.05 8.60 -13.87
CA ARG A 348 3.19 10.05 -13.75
C ARG A 348 4.66 10.48 -13.63
N ILE A 349 5.43 9.83 -12.77
CA ILE A 349 6.81 10.21 -12.43
C ILE A 349 7.79 9.83 -13.54
N PHE A 350 7.61 8.64 -14.14
CA PHE A 350 8.46 8.16 -15.24
C PHE A 350 7.93 8.49 -16.64
N GLU A 351 6.81 9.20 -16.74
CA GLU A 351 6.13 9.53 -18.00
C GLU A 351 5.81 8.28 -18.84
N HIS A 352 5.52 7.16 -18.16
CA HIS A 352 5.29 5.88 -18.79
C HIS A 352 3.80 5.63 -19.07
N ARG A 353 3.41 5.79 -20.34
CA ARG A 353 2.02 5.73 -20.77
C ARG A 353 1.34 4.39 -20.43
N ASP A 354 2.03 3.27 -20.66
CA ASP A 354 1.44 1.94 -20.45
C ASP A 354 1.06 1.67 -19.00
N TYR A 355 1.76 2.30 -18.02
CA TYR A 355 1.42 2.18 -16.60
C TYR A 355 0.14 2.94 -16.26
N VAL A 356 -0.02 4.15 -16.81
CA VAL A 356 -1.28 4.91 -16.69
C VAL A 356 -2.42 4.16 -17.35
N ASP A 357 -2.22 3.64 -18.57
CA ASP A 357 -3.22 2.85 -19.29
C ASP A 357 -3.62 1.58 -18.52
N ALA A 358 -2.67 0.93 -17.84
CA ALA A 358 -2.95 -0.24 -16.98
C ALA A 358 -3.81 0.14 -15.76
N ALA A 359 -3.50 1.26 -15.11
CA ALA A 359 -4.29 1.81 -14.01
C ALA A 359 -5.72 2.17 -14.45
N GLU A 360 -5.86 2.82 -15.61
CA GLU A 360 -7.16 3.18 -16.19
C GLU A 360 -8.00 1.94 -16.51
N ARG A 361 -7.40 0.91 -17.11
CA ARG A 361 -8.11 -0.35 -17.39
C ARG A 361 -8.62 -1.00 -16.10
N ALA A 362 -7.82 -0.95 -15.02
CA ALA A 362 -8.23 -1.50 -13.73
C ALA A 362 -9.37 -0.69 -13.10
N LEU A 363 -9.33 0.64 -13.18
CA LEU A 363 -10.43 1.49 -12.72
C LEU A 363 -11.70 1.27 -13.54
N ASP A 364 -11.58 1.14 -14.86
CA ASP A 364 -12.71 0.88 -15.76
C ASP A 364 -13.33 -0.49 -15.48
N PHE A 365 -12.50 -1.51 -15.17
CA PHE A 365 -12.97 -2.81 -14.71
C PHE A 365 -13.78 -2.69 -13.41
N VAL A 366 -13.28 -1.97 -12.40
CA VAL A 366 -14.01 -1.74 -11.13
C VAL A 366 -15.33 -1.06 -11.40
N ARG A 367 -15.33 0.03 -12.17
CA ARG A 367 -16.56 0.79 -12.51
C ARG A 367 -17.60 -0.05 -13.25
N LYS A 368 -17.16 -0.86 -14.21
CA LYS A 368 -18.05 -1.68 -15.04
C LYS A 368 -18.56 -2.94 -14.33
N THR A 369 -17.70 -3.56 -13.52
CA THR A 369 -17.94 -4.92 -13.02
C THR A 369 -18.29 -4.96 -11.54
N LEU A 370 -17.63 -4.12 -10.71
CA LEU A 370 -17.77 -4.12 -9.26
C LEU A 370 -18.67 -2.99 -8.74
N TRP A 371 -18.97 -1.96 -9.53
CA TRP A 371 -19.93 -0.92 -9.18
C TRP A 371 -21.32 -1.26 -9.70
N ARG A 372 -22.24 -1.61 -8.79
CA ARG A 372 -23.62 -2.01 -9.12
C ARG A 372 -24.60 -1.38 -8.15
N ASP A 373 -25.71 -0.88 -8.67
CA ASP A 373 -26.80 -0.29 -7.87
C ASP A 373 -26.31 0.77 -6.87
N ARG A 374 -25.33 1.58 -7.29
CA ARG A 374 -24.64 2.59 -6.46
C ARG A 374 -23.89 1.99 -5.25
N ARG A 375 -23.41 0.76 -5.34
CA ARG A 375 -22.62 0.08 -4.30
C ARG A 375 -21.42 -0.59 -4.94
N LEU A 376 -20.25 -0.56 -4.24
CA LEU A 376 -19.12 -1.38 -4.60
C LEU A 376 -19.32 -2.81 -4.09
N LEU A 377 -18.80 -3.76 -4.85
CA LEU A 377 -18.60 -5.14 -4.43
C LEU A 377 -17.12 -5.37 -4.13
N ALA A 378 -16.84 -6.18 -3.09
CA ALA A 378 -15.49 -6.38 -2.57
C ALA A 378 -14.62 -7.26 -3.48
N THR A 379 -15.20 -8.20 -4.20
CA THR A 379 -14.43 -9.22 -4.91
C THR A 379 -15.08 -9.69 -6.20
N TYR A 380 -14.22 -10.05 -7.15
CA TYR A 380 -14.60 -10.71 -8.41
C TYR A 380 -13.71 -11.93 -8.64
N LYS A 381 -14.32 -13.04 -9.05
CA LYS A 381 -13.64 -14.23 -9.52
C LYS A 381 -14.57 -15.05 -10.44
N ASP A 382 -14.02 -15.67 -11.47
CA ASP A 382 -14.73 -16.61 -12.36
C ASP A 382 -16.06 -16.03 -12.92
N GLY A 383 -16.04 -14.77 -13.37
CA GLY A 383 -17.22 -14.11 -13.94
C GLY A 383 -18.22 -13.59 -12.90
N LYS A 384 -17.95 -13.73 -11.60
CA LYS A 384 -18.88 -13.36 -10.53
C LYS A 384 -18.29 -12.32 -9.60
N ALA A 385 -18.95 -11.15 -9.55
CA ALA A 385 -18.75 -10.15 -8.53
C ALA A 385 -19.69 -10.40 -7.34
N HIS A 386 -19.17 -10.35 -6.11
CA HIS A 386 -19.96 -10.62 -4.90
C HIS A 386 -19.37 -9.98 -3.66
N LEU A 387 -20.10 -10.04 -2.55
CA LEU A 387 -19.88 -9.38 -1.26
C LEU A 387 -19.95 -7.87 -1.36
N ASN A 388 -20.74 -7.25 -0.47
CA ASN A 388 -20.72 -5.80 -0.32
C ASN A 388 -19.32 -5.36 0.12
N ALA A 389 -18.84 -4.29 -0.49
CA ALA A 389 -17.53 -3.74 -0.20
C ALA A 389 -17.44 -3.17 1.23
N TYR A 390 -16.23 -3.14 1.73
CA TYR A 390 -15.86 -2.64 3.05
C TYR A 390 -15.29 -1.22 2.98
N LEU A 391 -15.04 -0.60 4.11
CA LEU A 391 -14.45 0.73 4.22
C LEU A 391 -13.20 0.89 3.33
N ASP A 392 -12.28 -0.07 3.40
CA ASP A 392 -11.01 -0.04 2.68
C ASP A 392 -11.21 0.00 1.15
N ASP A 393 -12.24 -0.69 0.65
CA ASP A 393 -12.55 -0.73 -0.77
C ASP A 393 -12.93 0.65 -1.32
N TYR A 394 -13.70 1.41 -0.56
CA TYR A 394 -14.08 2.77 -0.91
C TYR A 394 -12.93 3.75 -0.71
N ALA A 395 -12.27 3.72 0.45
CA ALA A 395 -11.22 4.64 0.81
C ALA A 395 -10.03 4.57 -0.16
N PHE A 396 -9.53 3.36 -0.43
CA PHE A 396 -8.39 3.16 -1.32
C PHE A 396 -8.74 3.46 -2.78
N MET A 397 -9.98 3.22 -3.19
CA MET A 397 -10.41 3.53 -4.54
C MET A 397 -10.54 5.04 -4.77
N ILE A 398 -11.06 5.80 -3.80
CA ILE A 398 -11.11 7.27 -3.89
C ILE A 398 -9.68 7.83 -3.99
N ASP A 399 -8.77 7.42 -3.12
CA ASP A 399 -7.37 7.85 -3.14
C ASP A 399 -6.67 7.49 -4.46
N ALA A 400 -6.93 6.30 -4.98
CA ALA A 400 -6.42 5.85 -6.28
C ALA A 400 -6.93 6.71 -7.44
N ILE A 401 -8.22 7.07 -7.45
CA ILE A 401 -8.81 7.91 -8.49
C ILE A 401 -8.19 9.31 -8.45
N LEU A 402 -8.04 9.91 -7.27
CA LEU A 402 -7.40 11.21 -7.13
C LEU A 402 -5.96 11.20 -7.65
N THR A 403 -5.20 10.15 -7.35
CA THR A 403 -3.84 9.98 -7.87
C THR A 403 -3.82 9.76 -9.40
N LEU A 404 -4.79 9.02 -9.93
CA LEU A 404 -4.90 8.79 -11.38
C LEU A 404 -5.24 10.06 -12.15
N LEU A 405 -6.08 10.95 -11.58
CA LEU A 405 -6.39 12.26 -12.13
C LEU A 405 -5.16 13.18 -12.23
N GLU A 406 -4.17 13.04 -11.32
CA GLU A 406 -2.88 13.72 -11.43
C GLU A 406 -2.02 13.15 -12.59
N ALA A 407 -2.12 11.83 -12.85
CA ALA A 407 -1.39 11.20 -13.95
C ALA A 407 -2.01 11.55 -15.30
N ARG A 408 -3.34 11.49 -15.39
CA ARG A 408 -4.12 11.83 -16.60
C ARG A 408 -5.57 12.18 -16.25
N TRP A 409 -6.01 13.33 -16.69
CA TRP A 409 -7.40 13.74 -16.53
C TRP A 409 -8.35 12.96 -17.46
N ARG A 410 -9.42 12.39 -16.89
CA ARG A 410 -10.58 11.81 -17.61
C ARG A 410 -11.87 12.32 -16.95
N ASP A 411 -12.79 12.84 -17.74
CA ASP A 411 -14.00 13.55 -17.24
C ASP A 411 -14.89 12.70 -16.33
N GLY A 412 -14.95 11.39 -16.52
CA GLY A 412 -15.78 10.50 -15.70
C GLY A 412 -15.17 10.09 -14.35
N ASP A 413 -13.90 10.34 -14.09
CA ASP A 413 -13.21 9.79 -12.91
C ASP A 413 -13.53 10.56 -11.64
N LEU A 414 -13.48 11.89 -11.66
CA LEU A 414 -13.85 12.71 -10.49
C LEU A 414 -15.31 12.52 -10.07
N PRO A 415 -16.31 12.54 -10.97
CA PRO A 415 -17.68 12.17 -10.61
C PRO A 415 -17.83 10.78 -9.99
N PHE A 416 -17.00 9.82 -10.39
CA PHE A 416 -17.02 8.49 -9.77
C PHE A 416 -16.44 8.51 -8.36
N ALA A 417 -15.34 9.25 -8.12
CA ALA A 417 -14.80 9.45 -6.77
C ALA A 417 -15.84 10.10 -5.83
N ILE A 418 -16.58 11.10 -6.33
CA ILE A 418 -17.69 11.74 -5.60
C ILE A 418 -18.77 10.71 -5.23
N GLN A 419 -19.20 9.86 -6.18
CA GLN A 419 -20.21 8.83 -5.90
C GLN A 419 -19.74 7.83 -4.84
N LEU A 420 -18.45 7.43 -4.86
CA LEU A 420 -17.87 6.57 -3.85
C LEU A 420 -17.82 7.24 -2.48
N ALA A 421 -17.44 8.51 -2.42
CA ALA A 421 -17.40 9.30 -1.21
C ALA A 421 -18.78 9.48 -0.59
N ASP A 422 -19.80 9.72 -1.41
CA ASP A 422 -21.19 9.83 -0.95
C ASP A 422 -21.66 8.54 -0.26
N VAL A 423 -21.40 7.38 -0.86
CA VAL A 423 -21.72 6.08 -0.23
C VAL A 423 -20.94 5.87 1.05
N LEU A 424 -19.68 6.29 1.09
CA LEU A 424 -18.85 6.18 2.29
C LEU A 424 -19.43 6.98 3.45
N LEU A 425 -19.91 8.20 3.20
CA LEU A 425 -20.60 9.03 4.19
C LEU A 425 -21.94 8.42 4.59
N ASP A 426 -22.75 8.01 3.63
CA ASP A 426 -24.12 7.55 3.86
C ASP A 426 -24.16 6.21 4.63
N ALA A 427 -23.26 5.25 4.33
CA ALA A 427 -23.37 3.87 4.81
C ALA A 427 -22.32 3.47 5.87
N PHE A 428 -21.22 4.21 5.99
CA PHE A 428 -20.12 3.82 6.86
C PHE A 428 -19.84 4.81 7.99
N GLN A 429 -20.22 6.08 7.84
CA GLN A 429 -19.92 7.11 8.81
C GLN A 429 -20.65 6.86 10.15
N ASP A 430 -19.93 7.03 11.26
CA ASP A 430 -20.52 7.11 12.58
C ASP A 430 -20.81 8.58 12.93
N ASN A 431 -22.08 8.95 12.79
CA ASN A 431 -22.54 10.32 13.05
C ASN A 431 -22.56 10.69 14.56
N GLU A 432 -22.43 9.69 15.46
CA GLU A 432 -22.46 9.94 16.91
C GLU A 432 -21.06 10.10 17.49
N GLN A 433 -20.12 9.20 17.11
CA GLN A 433 -18.77 9.14 17.68
C GLN A 433 -17.67 9.57 16.69
N GLY A 434 -18.03 9.82 15.44
CA GLY A 434 -17.09 10.12 14.36
C GLY A 434 -16.32 8.90 13.84
N GLY A 435 -15.62 9.09 12.73
CA GLY A 435 -14.93 8.02 12.00
C GLY A 435 -15.88 7.12 11.24
N PHE A 436 -15.33 6.03 10.70
CA PHE A 436 -16.05 5.13 9.82
C PHE A 436 -15.99 3.71 10.33
N PHE A 437 -17.14 3.04 10.30
CA PHE A 437 -17.21 1.60 10.56
C PHE A 437 -16.58 0.83 9.39
N PHE A 438 -15.99 -0.32 9.67
CA PHE A 438 -15.40 -1.17 8.63
C PHE A 438 -16.46 -1.76 7.68
N THR A 439 -17.67 -2.07 8.21
CA THR A 439 -18.80 -2.61 7.46
C THR A 439 -19.87 -1.54 7.26
N SER A 440 -20.58 -1.60 6.13
CA SER A 440 -21.75 -0.75 5.88
C SER A 440 -22.89 -1.02 6.90
N ASP A 441 -23.84 -0.10 7.00
CA ASP A 441 -25.00 -0.19 7.89
C ASP A 441 -25.99 -1.30 7.51
N ASP A 442 -26.03 -1.68 6.24
CA ASP A 442 -26.83 -2.78 5.68
C ASP A 442 -26.10 -4.14 5.63
N HIS A 443 -24.91 -4.24 6.26
CA HIS A 443 -24.18 -5.49 6.37
C HIS A 443 -24.90 -6.46 7.33
N GLU A 444 -24.60 -7.78 7.22
CA GLU A 444 -25.07 -8.76 8.21
C GLU A 444 -24.73 -8.33 9.64
N GLN A 445 -25.57 -8.70 10.60
CA GLN A 445 -25.35 -8.34 11.99
C GLN A 445 -24.11 -9.08 12.54
N LEU A 446 -23.07 -8.33 12.86
CA LEU A 446 -21.86 -8.83 13.52
C LEU A 446 -21.97 -8.64 15.03
N ILE A 447 -21.15 -9.38 15.81
CA ILE A 447 -21.04 -9.17 17.26
C ILE A 447 -20.59 -7.74 17.60
N GLN A 448 -19.95 -7.06 16.65
CA GLN A 448 -19.51 -5.67 16.75
C GLN A 448 -19.22 -5.10 15.37
N ARG A 449 -19.64 -3.88 15.10
CA ARG A 449 -19.14 -3.08 13.97
C ARG A 449 -17.85 -2.39 14.41
N SER A 450 -16.71 -2.83 13.90
CA SER A 450 -15.40 -2.29 14.28
C SER A 450 -15.03 -1.03 13.48
N LYS A 451 -14.20 -0.17 14.10
CA LYS A 451 -13.53 0.97 13.43
C LYS A 451 -12.02 0.74 13.54
N PRO A 452 -11.38 0.06 12.56
CA PRO A 452 -9.94 -0.14 12.57
C PRO A 452 -9.23 1.20 12.35
N LEU A 453 -8.28 1.51 13.24
CA LEU A 453 -7.50 2.74 13.19
C LEU A 453 -6.01 2.49 12.97
N MET A 454 -5.52 1.31 13.36
CA MET A 454 -4.10 0.97 13.27
C MET A 454 -3.78 0.44 11.88
N ASP A 455 -2.63 0.85 11.37
CA ASP A 455 -2.02 0.23 10.19
C ASP A 455 -1.53 -1.18 10.53
N ASP A 456 -1.66 -2.08 9.58
CA ASP A 456 -1.14 -3.44 9.61
C ASP A 456 -0.35 -3.67 8.31
N ALA A 457 -0.51 -4.81 7.65
CA ALA A 457 0.02 -5.00 6.29
C ALA A 457 -0.60 -4.01 5.28
N LEU A 458 -1.83 -3.57 5.54
CA LEU A 458 -2.54 -2.52 4.80
C LEU A 458 -2.59 -1.24 5.64
N PRO A 459 -2.63 -0.05 5.03
CA PRO A 459 -2.95 1.17 5.74
C PRO A 459 -4.38 1.11 6.30
N ALA A 460 -4.63 1.75 7.44
CA ALA A 460 -5.95 1.78 8.06
C ALA A 460 -6.98 2.52 7.19
N GLY A 461 -8.11 1.87 6.90
CA GLY A 461 -9.18 2.45 6.07
C GLY A 461 -9.71 3.79 6.59
N ASN A 462 -9.83 3.97 7.91
CA ASN A 462 -10.20 5.26 8.51
C ASN A 462 -9.19 6.38 8.19
N GLY A 463 -7.89 6.04 8.19
CA GLY A 463 -6.84 7.00 7.86
C GLY A 463 -6.91 7.43 6.39
N ILE A 464 -6.99 6.46 5.48
CA ILE A 464 -7.08 6.76 4.04
C ILE A 464 -8.42 7.41 3.68
N ALA A 465 -9.52 7.04 4.35
CA ALA A 465 -10.81 7.72 4.15
C ALA A 465 -10.73 9.21 4.54
N ALA A 466 -10.20 9.53 5.72
CA ALA A 466 -10.02 10.91 6.15
C ALA A 466 -9.08 11.68 5.20
N TYR A 467 -7.98 11.08 4.78
CA TYR A 467 -7.03 11.66 3.84
C TYR A 467 -7.65 11.93 2.46
N ALA A 468 -8.31 10.94 1.87
CA ALA A 468 -8.89 11.05 0.54
C ALA A 468 -10.10 12.00 0.51
N LEU A 469 -10.95 11.98 1.55
CA LEU A 469 -12.07 12.92 1.70
C LEU A 469 -11.57 14.37 1.88
N GLY A 470 -10.53 14.58 2.69
CA GLY A 470 -9.92 15.90 2.84
C GLY A 470 -9.47 16.48 1.49
N ARG A 471 -8.74 15.69 0.71
CA ARG A 471 -8.31 16.09 -0.64
C ARG A 471 -9.49 16.31 -1.60
N LEU A 472 -10.47 15.40 -1.60
CA LEU A 472 -11.67 15.53 -2.42
C LEU A 472 -12.45 16.80 -2.05
N GLY A 473 -12.59 17.11 -0.76
CA GLY A 473 -13.22 18.33 -0.27
C GLY A 473 -12.53 19.60 -0.76
N HIS A 474 -11.20 19.65 -0.74
CA HIS A 474 -10.44 20.79 -1.29
C HIS A 474 -10.57 20.93 -2.80
N ILE A 475 -10.61 19.83 -3.55
CA ILE A 475 -10.76 19.84 -5.01
C ILE A 475 -12.18 20.30 -5.41
N THR A 476 -13.20 19.80 -4.71
CA THR A 476 -14.61 20.05 -5.06
C THR A 476 -15.21 21.28 -4.39
N GLY A 477 -14.60 21.79 -3.33
CA GLY A 477 -15.18 22.83 -2.48
C GLY A 477 -16.32 22.34 -1.56
N GLU A 478 -16.50 21.02 -1.43
CA GLU A 478 -17.58 20.40 -0.65
C GLU A 478 -17.18 20.24 0.82
N THR A 479 -17.71 21.09 1.68
CA THR A 479 -17.37 21.10 3.12
C THR A 479 -17.74 19.80 3.83
N ARG A 480 -18.80 19.09 3.40
CA ARG A 480 -19.21 17.80 4.01
C ARG A 480 -18.11 16.75 4.01
N TYR A 481 -17.21 16.74 3.01
CA TYR A 481 -16.07 15.84 2.98
C TYR A 481 -14.99 16.27 3.97
N LEU A 482 -14.73 17.59 4.08
CA LEU A 482 -13.80 18.14 5.07
C LEU A 482 -14.29 17.89 6.50
N ASP A 483 -15.56 18.12 6.76
CA ASP A 483 -16.18 17.88 8.08
C ASP A 483 -16.10 16.41 8.46
N SER A 484 -16.35 15.49 7.52
CA SER A 484 -16.25 14.04 7.76
C SER A 484 -14.81 13.60 8.02
N ALA A 485 -13.84 14.15 7.30
CA ALA A 485 -12.41 13.90 7.54
C ALA A 485 -11.99 14.42 8.93
N GLU A 486 -12.39 15.60 9.32
CA GLU A 486 -12.14 16.16 10.65
C GLU A 486 -12.78 15.31 11.75
N CYS A 487 -14.05 14.90 11.59
CA CYS A 487 -14.73 14.03 12.54
C CYS A 487 -14.00 12.69 12.73
N ALA A 488 -13.48 12.11 11.64
CA ALA A 488 -12.69 10.88 11.72
C ALA A 488 -11.37 11.08 12.45
N LEU A 489 -10.67 12.19 12.21
CA LEU A 489 -9.46 12.56 12.92
C LEU A 489 -9.73 12.79 14.41
N ARG A 490 -10.77 13.55 14.78
CA ARG A 490 -11.14 13.79 16.19
C ARG A 490 -11.48 12.49 16.92
N ALA A 491 -12.22 11.59 16.28
CA ALA A 491 -12.54 10.29 16.85
C ALA A 491 -11.30 9.43 17.10
N SER A 492 -10.28 9.57 16.25
CA SER A 492 -9.05 8.77 16.29
C SER A 492 -7.93 9.42 17.10
N TYR A 493 -8.02 10.71 17.42
CA TYR A 493 -6.94 11.50 17.97
C TYR A 493 -6.34 10.95 19.28
N PRO A 494 -7.13 10.46 20.24
CA PRO A 494 -6.56 9.84 21.45
C PRO A 494 -5.73 8.59 21.18
N SER A 495 -6.02 7.85 20.11
CA SER A 495 -5.23 6.70 19.67
C SER A 495 -3.95 7.13 18.97
N ILE A 496 -4.04 8.16 18.13
CA ILE A 496 -2.88 8.78 17.47
C ILE A 496 -1.89 9.34 18.50
N GLU A 497 -2.35 10.07 19.53
CA GLU A 497 -1.48 10.60 20.59
C GLU A 497 -0.74 9.50 21.35
N ARG A 498 -1.40 8.37 21.59
CA ARG A 498 -0.84 7.27 22.38
C ARG A 498 0.22 6.48 21.62
N SER A 499 -0.01 6.18 20.34
CA SER A 499 0.83 5.30 19.52
C SER A 499 0.89 5.76 18.07
N PRO A 500 1.42 6.96 17.79
CA PRO A 500 1.31 7.54 16.45
C PRO A 500 2.00 6.71 15.36
N ALA A 501 3.13 6.04 15.62
CA ALA A 501 3.85 5.24 14.63
C ALA A 501 3.08 3.98 14.14
N THR A 502 1.96 3.62 14.79
CA THR A 502 1.06 2.57 14.33
C THR A 502 -0.18 3.10 13.62
N HIS A 503 -0.23 4.41 13.37
CA HIS A 503 -1.38 5.12 12.78
C HIS A 503 -0.95 6.05 11.63
N ASN A 504 0.06 5.67 10.86
CA ASN A 504 0.65 6.53 9.82
C ASN A 504 -0.38 6.96 8.78
N ALA A 505 -1.33 6.10 8.40
CA ALA A 505 -2.42 6.48 7.50
C ALA A 505 -3.28 7.63 8.06
N LEU A 506 -3.57 7.63 9.38
CA LEU A 506 -4.24 8.76 10.04
C LEU A 506 -3.34 9.99 10.15
N LEU A 507 -2.02 9.81 10.30
CA LEU A 507 -1.07 10.92 10.31
C LEU A 507 -0.97 11.63 8.96
N LEU A 508 -1.20 10.92 7.82
CA LEU A 508 -1.33 11.59 6.51
C LEU A 508 -2.49 12.59 6.51
N ALA A 509 -3.64 12.15 7.01
CA ALA A 509 -4.82 13.02 7.12
C ALA A 509 -4.61 14.16 8.12
N LEU A 510 -3.99 13.90 9.28
CA LEU A 510 -3.69 14.92 10.29
C LEU A 510 -2.72 15.97 9.74
N GLU A 511 -1.69 15.58 9.02
CA GLU A 511 -0.75 16.51 8.39
C GLU A 511 -1.46 17.46 7.43
N GLU A 512 -2.35 16.95 6.57
CA GLU A 512 -3.09 17.76 5.59
C GLU A 512 -4.28 18.52 6.21
N TYR A 513 -4.79 18.08 7.35
CA TYR A 513 -5.72 18.88 8.17
C TYR A 513 -5.04 20.12 8.78
N LEU A 514 -3.84 19.94 9.33
CA LEU A 514 -3.06 21.02 9.95
C LEU A 514 -2.46 21.99 8.91
N GLN A 515 -2.13 21.47 7.74
CA GLN A 515 -1.58 22.22 6.62
C GLN A 515 -2.25 21.73 5.33
N PRO A 516 -3.29 22.41 4.86
CA PRO A 516 -4.05 22.00 3.68
C PRO A 516 -3.17 21.70 2.46
N PRO A 517 -3.57 20.73 1.62
CA PRO A 517 -2.81 20.41 0.42
C PRO A 517 -2.83 21.57 -0.56
N GLN A 518 -1.74 21.71 -1.31
CA GLN A 518 -1.66 22.61 -2.45
C GLN A 518 -2.28 21.93 -3.67
N THR A 519 -3.26 22.58 -4.29
CA THR A 519 -3.84 22.12 -5.56
C THR A 519 -3.38 23.03 -6.68
N ILE A 520 -2.60 22.49 -7.62
CA ILE A 520 -2.21 23.18 -8.84
C ILE A 520 -3.13 22.73 -9.97
N ILE A 521 -3.90 23.67 -10.52
CA ILE A 521 -4.82 23.43 -11.61
C ILE A 521 -4.22 24.02 -12.87
N LEU A 522 -3.83 23.14 -13.80
CA LEU A 522 -3.29 23.50 -15.11
C LEU A 522 -4.43 23.39 -16.14
N ARG A 523 -4.76 24.51 -16.83
CA ARG A 523 -5.80 24.57 -17.84
C ARG A 523 -5.22 24.96 -19.19
N GLY A 524 -5.54 24.20 -20.24
CA GLY A 524 -5.04 24.46 -21.59
C GLY A 524 -5.16 23.26 -22.53
N GLN A 525 -4.47 23.31 -23.65
CA GLN A 525 -4.37 22.16 -24.54
C GLN A 525 -3.35 21.16 -23.99
N ARG A 526 -3.59 19.87 -24.18
CA ARG A 526 -2.77 18.80 -23.58
C ARG A 526 -1.28 18.95 -23.92
N GLU A 527 -0.96 19.29 -25.16
CA GLU A 527 0.41 19.43 -25.66
C GLU A 527 1.11 20.65 -25.04
N THR A 528 0.40 21.76 -24.82
CA THR A 528 0.97 22.97 -24.24
C THR A 528 1.12 22.88 -22.71
N LEU A 529 0.36 21.99 -22.06
CA LEU A 529 0.44 21.78 -20.61
C LEU A 529 1.58 20.87 -20.17
N GLN A 530 2.21 20.11 -21.09
CA GLN A 530 3.26 19.16 -20.74
C GLN A 530 4.46 19.83 -20.01
N PRO A 531 5.06 20.93 -20.51
CA PRO A 531 6.16 21.60 -19.79
C PRO A 531 5.75 22.15 -18.40
N TRP A 532 4.48 22.56 -18.25
CA TRP A 532 3.96 23.06 -16.97
C TRP A 532 3.83 21.94 -15.95
N ARG A 533 3.35 20.79 -16.40
CA ARG A 533 3.25 19.58 -15.58
C ARG A 533 4.65 19.09 -15.15
N GLU A 534 5.60 19.02 -16.08
CA GLU A 534 7.00 18.65 -15.80
C GLU A 534 7.59 19.55 -14.70
N ARG A 535 7.36 20.88 -14.80
CA ARG A 535 7.81 21.82 -13.80
C ARG A 535 7.22 21.56 -12.41
N CYS A 536 5.95 21.18 -12.32
CA CYS A 536 5.32 20.83 -11.05
C CYS A 536 5.87 19.53 -10.44
N LEU A 537 6.38 18.60 -11.27
CA LEU A 537 6.91 17.29 -10.88
C LEU A 537 8.42 17.28 -10.61
N GLU A 538 9.14 18.38 -10.80
CA GLU A 538 10.61 18.44 -10.58
C GLU A 538 11.01 18.09 -9.15
N ARG A 539 10.16 18.39 -8.17
CA ARG A 539 10.41 18.15 -6.75
C ARG A 539 9.38 17.22 -6.15
N PHE A 540 9.81 16.38 -5.23
CA PHE A 540 8.91 15.60 -4.39
C PHE A 540 8.15 16.53 -3.44
N ALA A 541 6.85 16.62 -3.62
CA ALA A 541 5.96 17.47 -2.83
C ALA A 541 4.67 16.71 -2.52
N PRO A 542 4.65 15.83 -1.48
CA PRO A 542 3.57 14.87 -1.24
C PRO A 542 2.24 15.53 -0.84
N ARG A 543 2.26 16.79 -0.37
CA ARG A 543 1.04 17.59 -0.12
C ARG A 543 0.56 18.39 -1.33
N ARG A 544 1.14 18.19 -2.50
CA ARG A 544 0.77 18.86 -3.74
C ARG A 544 -0.04 17.92 -4.64
N LEU A 545 -1.18 18.42 -5.10
CA LEU A 545 -2.00 17.80 -6.14
C LEU A 545 -1.83 18.61 -7.43
N THR A 546 -1.47 17.97 -8.53
CA THR A 546 -1.32 18.66 -9.82
C THR A 546 -2.31 18.08 -10.82
N LEU A 547 -3.35 18.83 -11.13
CA LEU A 547 -4.42 18.45 -12.05
C LEU A 547 -4.22 19.11 -13.40
N THR A 548 -3.95 18.31 -14.43
CA THR A 548 -3.79 18.79 -15.82
C THR A 548 -5.10 18.62 -16.57
N ILE A 549 -5.92 19.68 -16.58
CA ILE A 549 -7.31 19.64 -17.08
C ILE A 549 -7.39 20.26 -18.47
N PRO A 550 -7.72 19.47 -19.53
CA PRO A 550 -7.84 19.98 -20.90
C PRO A 550 -8.91 21.06 -21.03
N THR A 551 -8.74 21.95 -22.02
CA THR A 551 -9.70 23.03 -22.32
C THR A 551 -11.11 22.53 -22.59
N GLY A 552 -11.25 21.30 -23.17
CA GLY A 552 -12.56 20.71 -23.48
C GLY A 552 -13.26 20.01 -22.32
N ALA A 553 -12.64 19.94 -21.13
CA ALA A 553 -13.29 19.36 -19.95
C ALA A 553 -14.47 20.24 -19.50
N THR A 554 -15.63 19.60 -19.27
CA THR A 554 -16.90 20.24 -18.88
C THR A 554 -17.36 19.71 -17.53
N ASP A 555 -18.35 20.38 -16.95
CA ASP A 555 -19.02 19.97 -15.71
C ASP A 555 -18.06 19.77 -14.52
N LEU A 556 -17.04 20.64 -14.44
CA LEU A 556 -16.09 20.62 -13.34
C LEU A 556 -16.73 21.15 -12.06
N PRO A 557 -16.68 20.39 -10.94
CA PRO A 557 -17.29 20.82 -9.68
C PRO A 557 -16.44 21.90 -8.97
N GLY A 558 -17.12 22.73 -8.17
CA GLY A 558 -16.54 23.65 -7.19
C GLY A 558 -15.36 24.45 -7.73
N VAL A 559 -14.25 24.44 -7.00
CA VAL A 559 -13.03 25.21 -7.31
C VAL A 559 -12.54 24.96 -8.74
N LEU A 560 -12.64 23.73 -9.26
CA LEU A 560 -12.18 23.41 -10.61
C LEU A 560 -13.00 24.10 -11.69
N GLY A 561 -14.29 24.30 -11.46
CA GLY A 561 -15.21 24.98 -12.39
C GLY A 561 -14.97 26.49 -12.45
N GLU A 562 -14.49 27.09 -11.38
CA GLU A 562 -14.16 28.51 -11.30
C GLU A 562 -12.88 28.87 -12.06
N GLN A 563 -11.99 27.89 -12.26
CA GLN A 563 -10.70 28.10 -12.93
C GLN A 563 -10.80 27.93 -14.43
N SER A 564 -11.08 29.01 -15.13
CA SER A 564 -11.29 29.02 -16.57
C SER A 564 -9.98 28.88 -17.36
N PRO A 565 -9.97 28.19 -18.51
CA PRO A 565 -8.83 28.24 -19.42
C PRO A 565 -8.61 29.66 -19.93
N ASN A 566 -7.36 30.09 -19.98
CA ASN A 566 -6.96 31.39 -20.52
C ASN A 566 -5.71 31.23 -21.40
N GLY A 567 -5.78 31.70 -22.64
CA GLY A 567 -4.71 31.50 -23.62
C GLY A 567 -4.47 30.03 -23.96
N GLU A 568 -3.21 29.68 -24.25
CA GLU A 568 -2.80 28.32 -24.59
C GLU A 568 -2.59 27.44 -23.35
N ALA A 569 -2.13 28.04 -22.24
CA ALA A 569 -1.93 27.41 -20.95
C ALA A 569 -2.00 28.42 -19.81
N VAL A 570 -2.59 28.04 -18.70
CA VAL A 570 -2.65 28.85 -17.46
C VAL A 570 -2.61 27.92 -16.25
N ALA A 571 -1.97 28.37 -15.17
CA ALA A 571 -1.96 27.67 -13.89
C ALA A 571 -2.68 28.49 -12.81
N TYR A 572 -3.34 27.78 -11.90
CA TYR A 572 -3.87 28.31 -10.65
C TYR A 572 -3.28 27.50 -9.49
N VAL A 573 -2.81 28.18 -8.46
CA VAL A 573 -2.28 27.55 -7.25
C VAL A 573 -3.25 27.85 -6.11
N CYS A 574 -3.89 26.80 -5.59
CA CYS A 574 -4.84 26.91 -4.50
C CYS A 574 -4.28 26.27 -3.23
N GLU A 575 -4.49 26.93 -2.08
CA GLU A 575 -4.21 26.43 -0.74
C GLU A 575 -5.48 26.57 0.11
N GLY A 576 -6.00 25.46 0.60
CA GLY A 576 -7.30 25.46 1.27
C GLY A 576 -8.41 25.97 0.34
N HIS A 577 -9.00 27.12 0.69
CA HIS A 577 -10.09 27.76 -0.09
C HIS A 577 -9.64 28.98 -0.92
N GLU A 578 -8.35 29.32 -0.86
CA GLU A 578 -7.81 30.48 -1.56
C GLU A 578 -7.00 30.03 -2.79
N CYS A 579 -7.33 30.60 -3.95
CA CYS A 579 -6.60 30.39 -5.19
C CYS A 579 -5.87 31.66 -5.63
N SER A 580 -4.72 31.50 -6.24
CA SER A 580 -3.94 32.58 -6.84
C SER A 580 -4.70 33.23 -8.02
N ALA A 581 -4.33 34.45 -8.38
CA ALA A 581 -4.62 34.97 -9.71
C ALA A 581 -4.05 34.03 -10.79
N PRO A 582 -4.58 34.07 -12.02
CA PRO A 582 -4.07 33.26 -13.13
C PRO A 582 -2.56 33.48 -13.34
N ILE A 583 -1.79 32.41 -13.46
CA ILE A 583 -0.38 32.41 -13.79
C ILE A 583 -0.25 32.04 -15.26
N GLU A 584 0.13 33.01 -16.10
CA GLU A 584 0.07 32.89 -17.57
C GLU A 584 1.41 32.57 -18.21
N SER A 585 2.49 32.38 -17.42
CA SER A 585 3.79 31.99 -17.95
C SER A 585 4.44 30.89 -17.13
N LEU A 586 5.21 30.03 -17.79
CA LEU A 586 5.94 28.95 -17.16
C LEU A 586 6.99 29.47 -16.16
N ASP A 587 7.64 30.62 -16.49
CA ASP A 587 8.63 31.25 -15.60
C ASP A 587 7.97 31.77 -14.30
N ALA A 588 6.78 32.36 -14.41
CA ALA A 588 6.02 32.81 -13.24
C ALA A 588 5.57 31.63 -12.37
N LEU A 589 5.15 30.51 -12.98
CA LEU A 589 4.86 29.28 -12.25
C LEU A 589 6.12 28.74 -11.57
N ALA A 590 7.23 28.70 -12.28
CA ALA A 590 8.52 28.24 -11.74
C ALA A 590 8.96 29.06 -10.52
N GLU A 591 8.78 30.40 -10.57
CA GLU A 591 9.09 31.27 -9.42
C GLU A 591 8.14 31.00 -8.25
N ARG A 592 6.83 30.89 -8.51
CA ARG A 592 5.83 30.59 -7.47
C ARG A 592 6.12 29.25 -6.77
N LEU A 593 6.58 28.22 -7.52
CA LEU A 593 6.89 26.90 -6.98
C LEU A 593 8.17 26.86 -6.11
N LYS A 594 9.02 27.89 -6.14
CA LYS A 594 10.19 27.99 -5.25
C LYS A 594 9.78 28.37 -3.83
N ASP A 595 8.72 29.17 -3.70
CA ASP A 595 8.19 29.66 -2.44
C ASP A 595 7.27 28.65 -1.75
N LEU A 596 6.99 27.53 -2.40
CA LEU A 596 6.12 26.43 -1.99
C LEU A 596 6.91 25.14 -1.74
#